data_9a7e5686151e185936514b5a04b415a8
#
_entry.id   9a7e5686151e185936514b5a04b415a8
#
_cell.length_a   1.000
_cell.length_b   1.000
_cell.length_c   1.000
_cell.angle_alpha   90.00
_cell.angle_beta   90.00
_cell.angle_gamma   90.00
#
_symmetry.space_group_name_H-M   'P 1'
#
loop_
_entity.id
_entity.type
_entity.pdbx_description
1 polymer ?
#
loop_
_entity_poly.entity_id
_entity_poly.type
_entity_poly.pdbx_seq_one_letter_code
_entity_poly.pdbx_strand_id
1 'polypeptide(L)'
;MACLLRRLRKMEKTNNETFNRKLFADHLIITFIIAIVCWGLCIILGLNGITKDKHAWINIPYVLGAFSTTIASYITLKKNNEVTGFKDWLRHVFDFKQNILSYLLVIALAVIHSLLMSLIGGYEMAAPIYMIFLALPIMLIGGGLEEAGWRYITFPEMDKKLGFLISSFVTVLSGQSGICLYSLFQVYISMVRTSLALLSQ
;
A
#
# COMPACT_ATOMS: atom_id res chain seq x y z
N MET A 1 -3.30 -27.67 21.63
CA MET A 1 -1.88 -28.00 21.68
C MET A 1 -1.29 -28.27 20.30
N ALA A 2 -1.80 -29.21 19.49
CA ALA A 2 -1.26 -29.53 18.16
C ALA A 2 -1.27 -28.35 17.16
N CYS A 3 -2.27 -27.49 17.19
CA CYS A 3 -2.37 -26.31 16.33
C CYS A 3 -1.32 -25.24 16.68
N LEU A 4 -1.04 -25.03 17.96
CA LEU A 4 -0.01 -24.12 18.45
C LEU A 4 1.39 -24.62 18.05
N LEU A 5 1.66 -25.91 18.23
CA LEU A 5 2.94 -26.54 17.83
C LEU A 5 3.15 -26.48 16.31
N ARG A 6 2.09 -26.59 15.51
CA ARG A 6 2.16 -26.46 14.05
C ARG A 6 2.46 -25.01 13.64
N ARG A 7 1.91 -24.01 14.37
CA ARG A 7 2.23 -22.58 14.16
C ARG A 7 3.66 -22.27 14.57
N LEU A 8 4.10 -22.72 15.75
CA LEU A 8 5.48 -22.51 16.22
C LEU A 8 6.47 -23.13 15.25
N ARG A 9 6.21 -24.35 14.75
CA ARG A 9 7.05 -25.02 13.74
C ARG A 9 7.04 -24.30 12.39
N LYS A 10 5.92 -23.68 12.00
CA LYS A 10 5.84 -22.84 10.79
C LYS A 10 6.62 -21.53 10.96
N MET A 11 6.55 -20.91 12.13
CA MET A 11 7.35 -19.72 12.47
C MET A 11 8.84 -20.03 12.56
N GLU A 12 9.21 -21.15 13.16
CA GLU A 12 10.58 -21.63 13.24
C GLU A 12 11.17 -21.99 11.86
N LYS A 13 10.33 -22.53 10.96
CA LYS A 13 10.73 -22.79 9.57
C LYS A 13 10.91 -21.50 8.77
N THR A 14 10.12 -20.48 9.04
CA THR A 14 10.26 -19.14 8.41
C THR A 14 11.52 -18.43 8.90
N ASN A 15 11.89 -18.60 10.18
CA ASN A 15 13.14 -18.06 10.73
C ASN A 15 14.42 -18.71 10.18
N ASN A 16 14.33 -19.92 9.62
CA ASN A 16 15.46 -20.61 8.99
C ASN A 16 15.59 -20.34 7.48
N GLU A 17 14.65 -19.61 6.87
CA GLU A 17 14.78 -19.20 5.47
C GLU A 17 15.74 -18.02 5.37
N THR A 18 16.77 -18.15 4.55
CA THR A 18 17.72 -17.07 4.28
C THR A 18 17.06 -15.93 3.53
N PHE A 19 17.42 -14.69 3.87
CA PHE A 19 16.97 -13.49 3.19
C PHE A 19 17.24 -13.56 1.67
N ASN A 20 16.18 -13.49 0.87
CA ASN A 20 16.30 -13.51 -0.59
C ASN A 20 16.51 -12.09 -1.12
N ARG A 21 17.81 -11.68 -1.17
CA ARG A 21 18.21 -10.34 -1.63
C ARG A 21 17.71 -10.02 -3.04
N LYS A 22 17.66 -11.03 -3.92
CA LYS A 22 17.24 -10.84 -5.31
C LYS A 22 15.75 -10.53 -5.38
N LEU A 23 14.92 -11.34 -4.71
CA LEU A 23 13.47 -11.15 -4.65
C LEU A 23 13.12 -9.76 -4.10
N PHE A 24 13.75 -9.39 -3.00
CA PHE A 24 13.56 -8.10 -2.34
C PHE A 24 13.96 -6.92 -3.25
N ALA A 25 15.15 -6.98 -3.86
CA ALA A 25 15.65 -5.92 -4.74
C ALA A 25 14.82 -5.79 -6.02
N ASP A 26 14.47 -6.91 -6.66
CA ASP A 26 13.61 -6.92 -7.85
C ASP A 26 12.25 -6.25 -7.54
N HIS A 27 11.64 -6.58 -6.39
CA HIS A 27 10.38 -5.97 -5.98
C HIS A 27 10.48 -4.45 -5.80
N LEU A 28 11.47 -3.97 -5.07
CA LEU A 28 11.66 -2.54 -4.85
C LEU A 28 11.94 -1.78 -6.16
N ILE A 29 12.86 -2.30 -6.99
CA ILE A 29 13.22 -1.67 -8.26
C ILE A 29 11.99 -1.54 -9.16
N ILE A 30 11.22 -2.62 -9.35
CA ILE A 30 10.02 -2.60 -10.18
C ILE A 30 8.96 -1.65 -9.61
N THR A 31 8.74 -1.66 -8.30
CA THR A 31 7.82 -0.74 -7.61
C THR A 31 8.16 0.71 -7.90
N PHE A 32 9.42 1.10 -7.66
CA PHE A 32 9.85 2.49 -7.86
C PHE A 32 9.86 2.90 -9.33
N ILE A 33 10.23 2.02 -10.26
CA ILE A 33 10.14 2.32 -11.70
C ILE A 33 8.69 2.62 -12.09
N ILE A 34 7.73 1.78 -11.70
CA ILE A 34 6.32 2.00 -12.03
C ILE A 34 5.82 3.30 -11.39
N ALA A 35 6.12 3.54 -10.12
CA ALA A 35 5.69 4.73 -9.40
C ALA A 35 6.26 6.01 -10.03
N ILE A 36 7.56 6.04 -10.32
CA ILE A 36 8.25 7.20 -10.91
C ILE A 36 7.71 7.49 -12.31
N VAL A 37 7.51 6.47 -13.15
CA VAL A 37 6.97 6.66 -14.50
C VAL A 37 5.53 7.18 -14.44
N CYS A 38 4.68 6.55 -13.64
CA CYS A 38 3.26 6.90 -13.58
C CYS A 38 3.02 8.27 -12.92
N TRP A 39 3.62 8.52 -11.76
CA TRP A 39 3.45 9.79 -11.07
C TRP A 39 4.28 10.90 -11.71
N GLY A 40 5.45 10.60 -12.26
CA GLY A 40 6.23 11.54 -13.05
C GLY A 40 5.45 12.05 -14.27
N LEU A 41 4.72 11.16 -14.95
CA LEU A 41 3.82 11.55 -16.04
C LEU A 41 2.72 12.48 -15.53
N CYS A 42 2.06 12.15 -14.41
CA CYS A 42 1.05 13.02 -13.80
C CYS A 42 1.61 14.41 -13.45
N ILE A 43 2.84 14.47 -12.98
CA ILE A 43 3.55 15.68 -12.64
C ILE A 43 3.80 16.53 -13.89
N ILE A 44 4.38 15.95 -14.94
CA ILE A 44 4.68 16.65 -16.20
C ILE A 44 3.40 17.20 -16.83
N LEU A 45 2.33 16.41 -16.86
CA LEU A 45 1.03 16.83 -17.35
C LEU A 45 0.45 17.97 -16.51
N GLY A 46 0.58 17.89 -15.17
CA GLY A 46 0.15 18.93 -14.25
C GLY A 46 0.85 20.26 -14.47
N LEU A 47 2.15 20.26 -14.74
CA LEU A 47 2.92 21.46 -15.09
C LEU A 47 2.43 22.12 -16.38
N ASN A 48 1.95 21.33 -17.35
CA ASN A 48 1.37 21.81 -18.59
C ASN A 48 -0.13 22.18 -18.48
N GLY A 49 -0.66 22.30 -17.27
CA GLY A 49 -2.05 22.72 -17.04
C GLY A 49 -3.11 21.62 -17.23
N ILE A 50 -2.68 20.39 -17.54
CA ILE A 50 -3.54 19.24 -17.69
C ILE A 50 -3.68 18.58 -16.31
N THR A 51 -4.81 18.83 -15.63
CA THR A 51 -5.07 18.34 -14.26
C THR A 51 -6.19 17.31 -14.24
N LYS A 52 -6.23 16.50 -13.20
CA LYS A 52 -7.26 15.47 -12.99
C LYS A 52 -8.69 16.06 -12.91
N ASP A 53 -8.83 17.32 -12.49
CA ASP A 53 -10.13 18.00 -12.41
C ASP A 53 -10.68 18.38 -13.81
N LYS A 54 -9.76 18.59 -14.77
CA LYS A 54 -10.11 18.93 -16.16
C LYS A 54 -10.15 17.70 -17.07
N HIS A 55 -9.35 16.68 -16.78
CA HIS A 55 -9.16 15.53 -17.63
C HIS A 55 -9.18 14.22 -16.83
N ALA A 56 -10.30 13.53 -16.82
CA ALA A 56 -10.52 12.30 -16.03
C ALA A 56 -9.52 11.16 -16.34
N TRP A 57 -8.98 11.12 -17.59
CA TRP A 57 -8.02 10.06 -17.98
C TRP A 57 -6.69 10.09 -17.20
N ILE A 58 -6.33 11.25 -16.58
CA ILE A 58 -5.15 11.36 -15.73
C ILE A 58 -5.25 10.46 -14.48
N ASN A 59 -6.46 10.11 -14.07
CA ASN A 59 -6.64 9.16 -12.99
C ASN A 59 -6.07 7.77 -13.31
N ILE A 60 -5.90 7.41 -14.60
CA ILE A 60 -5.32 6.12 -14.99
C ILE A 60 -3.86 6.00 -14.54
N PRO A 61 -2.93 6.86 -14.97
CA PRO A 61 -1.55 6.78 -14.48
C PRO A 61 -1.45 7.05 -12.98
N TYR A 62 -2.30 7.89 -12.40
CA TYR A 62 -2.34 8.11 -10.95
C TYR A 62 -2.63 6.82 -10.18
N VAL A 63 -3.68 6.10 -10.56
CA VAL A 63 -4.07 4.83 -9.93
C VAL A 63 -3.04 3.74 -10.19
N LEU A 64 -2.46 3.65 -11.41
CA LEU A 64 -1.39 2.70 -11.70
C LEU A 64 -0.15 2.95 -10.83
N GLY A 65 0.19 4.21 -10.55
CA GLY A 65 1.25 4.58 -9.61
C GLY A 65 0.94 4.14 -8.18
N ALA A 66 -0.29 4.32 -7.72
CA ALA A 66 -0.73 3.86 -6.39
C ALA A 66 -0.68 2.33 -6.27
N PHE A 67 -1.03 1.59 -7.32
CA PHE A 67 -0.93 0.13 -7.36
C PHE A 67 0.46 -0.40 -7.78
N SER A 68 1.49 0.43 -7.81
CA SER A 68 2.84 0.04 -8.23
C SER A 68 3.40 -1.16 -7.46
N THR A 69 3.21 -1.19 -6.14
CA THR A 69 3.65 -2.29 -5.26
C THR A 69 2.92 -3.59 -5.56
N THR A 70 1.62 -3.51 -5.83
CA THR A 70 0.77 -4.65 -6.20
C THR A 70 1.21 -5.24 -7.52
N ILE A 71 1.39 -4.40 -8.54
CA ILE A 71 1.84 -4.80 -9.88
C ILE A 71 3.25 -5.40 -9.78
N ALA A 72 4.15 -4.74 -9.05
CA ALA A 72 5.50 -5.21 -8.82
C ALA A 72 5.52 -6.56 -8.10
N SER A 73 4.64 -6.80 -7.13
CA SER A 73 4.57 -8.07 -6.41
C SER A 73 4.26 -9.23 -7.35
N TYR A 74 3.26 -9.06 -8.22
CA TYR A 74 2.93 -10.08 -9.21
C TYR A 74 4.09 -10.35 -10.18
N ILE A 75 4.68 -9.29 -10.74
CA ILE A 75 5.79 -9.41 -11.69
C ILE A 75 6.99 -10.10 -11.05
N THR A 76 7.35 -9.68 -9.82
CA THR A 76 8.51 -10.21 -9.10
C THR A 76 8.32 -11.68 -8.74
N LEU A 77 7.17 -12.05 -8.19
CA LEU A 77 6.88 -13.43 -7.82
C LEU A 77 6.82 -14.34 -9.05
N LYS A 78 6.24 -13.86 -10.15
CA LYS A 78 6.22 -14.61 -11.41
C LYS A 78 7.62 -14.78 -12.00
N LYS A 79 8.45 -13.73 -11.99
CA LYS A 79 9.84 -13.77 -12.47
C LYS A 79 10.71 -14.75 -11.69
N ASN A 80 10.43 -14.89 -10.38
CA ASN A 80 11.17 -15.80 -9.51
C ASN A 80 10.52 -17.20 -9.38
N ASN A 81 9.49 -17.51 -10.19
CA ASN A 81 8.73 -18.77 -10.20
C ASN A 81 8.06 -19.11 -8.86
N GLU A 82 7.77 -18.11 -8.02
CA GLU A 82 7.05 -18.30 -6.75
C GLU A 82 5.53 -18.44 -6.96
N VAL A 83 5.02 -17.94 -8.10
CA VAL A 83 3.62 -18.08 -8.51
C VAL A 83 3.52 -18.51 -9.97
N THR A 84 2.54 -19.38 -10.26
CA THR A 84 2.33 -19.94 -11.61
C THR A 84 1.59 -18.95 -12.52
N GLY A 85 0.73 -18.08 -11.96
CA GLY A 85 -0.04 -17.11 -12.71
C GLY A 85 -0.82 -16.16 -11.84
N PHE A 86 -1.58 -15.27 -12.49
CA PHE A 86 -2.35 -14.21 -11.80
C PHE A 86 -3.39 -14.78 -10.82
N LYS A 87 -4.05 -15.87 -11.19
CA LYS A 87 -5.03 -16.53 -10.33
C LYS A 87 -4.43 -17.14 -9.06
N ASP A 88 -3.23 -17.69 -9.20
CA ASP A 88 -2.46 -18.23 -8.09
C ASP A 88 -1.98 -17.11 -7.16
N TRP A 89 -1.45 -16.03 -7.73
CA TRP A 89 -1.09 -14.82 -7.00
C TRP A 89 -2.27 -14.23 -6.21
N LEU A 90 -3.46 -14.06 -6.85
CA LEU A 90 -4.66 -13.59 -6.18
C LEU A 90 -5.05 -14.48 -4.99
N ARG A 91 -4.95 -15.80 -5.13
CA ARG A 91 -5.26 -16.74 -4.05
C ARG A 91 -4.32 -16.58 -2.85
N HIS A 92 -3.05 -16.23 -3.10
CA HIS A 92 -2.09 -15.96 -2.04
C HIS A 92 -2.33 -14.61 -1.36
N VAL A 93 -2.67 -13.58 -2.13
CA VAL A 93 -2.96 -12.23 -1.59
C VAL A 93 -4.26 -12.24 -0.79
N PHE A 94 -5.31 -12.90 -1.30
CA PHE A 94 -6.61 -12.99 -0.66
C PHE A 94 -6.81 -14.32 0.10
N ASP A 95 -5.87 -14.65 1.01
CA ASP A 95 -6.05 -15.78 1.92
C ASP A 95 -6.94 -15.39 3.11
N PHE A 96 -8.25 -15.58 2.93
CA PHE A 96 -9.25 -15.32 3.97
C PHE A 96 -9.34 -16.42 5.04
N LYS A 97 -8.52 -17.47 4.96
CA LYS A 97 -8.54 -18.58 5.93
C LYS A 97 -7.76 -18.25 7.21
N GLN A 98 -8.08 -17.12 7.80
CA GLN A 98 -7.47 -16.70 9.07
C GLN A 98 -8.34 -17.10 10.27
N ASN A 99 -7.74 -17.07 11.47
CA ASN A 99 -8.47 -17.31 12.71
C ASN A 99 -9.47 -16.17 12.95
N ILE A 100 -10.69 -16.51 13.37
CA ILE A 100 -11.73 -15.53 13.72
C ILE A 100 -11.23 -14.49 14.74
N LEU A 101 -10.37 -14.91 15.68
CA LEU A 101 -9.78 -14.01 16.67
C LEU A 101 -8.94 -12.90 16.01
N SER A 102 -8.27 -13.17 14.89
CA SER A 102 -7.51 -12.16 14.15
C SER A 102 -8.44 -11.10 13.54
N TYR A 103 -9.60 -11.50 13.01
CA TYR A 103 -10.60 -10.57 12.49
C TYR A 103 -11.19 -9.72 13.61
N LEU A 104 -11.53 -10.34 14.75
CA LEU A 104 -12.06 -9.60 15.91
C LEU A 104 -11.03 -8.59 16.45
N LEU A 105 -9.75 -8.95 16.47
CA LEU A 105 -8.68 -8.04 16.90
C LEU A 105 -8.56 -6.84 15.96
N VAL A 106 -8.60 -7.06 14.64
CA VAL A 106 -8.54 -5.96 13.65
C VAL A 106 -9.73 -5.02 13.80
N ILE A 107 -10.95 -5.57 13.98
CA ILE A 107 -12.15 -4.76 14.21
C ILE A 107 -12.03 -3.96 15.51
N ALA A 108 -11.58 -4.59 16.61
CA ALA A 108 -11.39 -3.92 17.88
C ALA A 108 -10.37 -2.78 17.77
N LEU A 109 -9.24 -3.00 17.11
CA LEU A 109 -8.23 -1.96 16.87
C LEU A 109 -8.76 -0.82 16.01
N ALA A 110 -9.54 -1.11 14.98
CA ALA A 110 -10.17 -0.07 14.15
C ALA A 110 -11.16 0.78 14.93
N VAL A 111 -11.97 0.16 15.78
CA VAL A 111 -12.91 0.87 16.68
C VAL A 111 -12.16 1.74 17.68
N ILE A 112 -11.13 1.20 18.35
CA ILE A 112 -10.31 1.95 19.30
C ILE A 112 -9.65 3.15 18.62
N HIS A 113 -9.06 2.94 17.43
CA HIS A 113 -8.46 4.02 16.65
C HIS A 113 -9.47 5.12 16.31
N SER A 114 -10.67 4.74 15.84
CA SER A 114 -11.72 5.70 15.50
C SER A 114 -12.20 6.48 16.72
N LEU A 115 -12.33 5.83 17.88
CA LEU A 115 -12.70 6.50 19.14
C LEU A 115 -11.61 7.48 19.58
N LEU A 116 -10.34 7.09 19.53
CA LEU A 116 -9.22 7.98 19.88
C LEU A 116 -9.18 9.21 18.97
N MET A 117 -9.36 9.02 17.65
CA MET A 117 -9.40 10.13 16.71
C MET A 117 -10.58 11.07 16.96
N SER A 118 -11.75 10.53 17.31
CA SER A 118 -12.93 11.33 17.67
C SER A 118 -12.74 12.12 18.97
N LEU A 119 -12.01 11.58 19.94
CA LEU A 119 -11.69 12.27 21.20
C LEU A 119 -10.71 13.44 20.98
N ILE A 120 -9.77 13.31 20.04
CA ILE A 120 -8.75 14.33 19.77
C ILE A 120 -9.28 15.41 18.84
N GLY A 121 -9.94 14.99 17.74
CA GLY A 121 -10.39 15.88 16.66
C GLY A 121 -11.84 16.36 16.75
N GLY A 122 -12.58 15.91 17.77
CA GLY A 122 -14.03 16.08 17.83
C GLY A 122 -14.78 15.08 16.94
N TYR A 123 -16.08 14.94 17.18
CA TYR A 123 -16.94 14.05 16.41
C TYR A 123 -17.77 14.87 15.43
N GLU A 124 -17.43 14.75 14.14
CA GLU A 124 -18.29 15.23 13.05
C GLU A 124 -18.67 14.03 12.17
N MET A 125 -19.96 13.80 11.98
CA MET A 125 -20.46 12.75 11.10
C MET A 125 -20.38 13.24 9.65
N ALA A 126 -19.25 12.96 8.99
CA ALA A 126 -19.00 13.37 7.60
C ALA A 126 -19.90 12.66 6.58
N ALA A 127 -20.45 11.48 6.93
CA ALA A 127 -21.33 10.71 6.06
C ALA A 127 -22.29 9.82 6.86
N PRO A 128 -23.47 9.46 6.31
CA PRO A 128 -24.37 8.52 6.95
C PRO A 128 -23.71 7.15 7.18
N ILE A 129 -24.07 6.48 8.28
CA ILE A 129 -23.42 5.23 8.72
C ILE A 129 -23.49 4.09 7.68
N TYR A 130 -24.50 4.07 6.81
CA TYR A 130 -24.63 3.06 5.75
C TYR A 130 -23.51 3.19 4.68
N MET A 131 -22.89 4.36 4.56
CA MET A 131 -21.76 4.57 3.64
C MET A 131 -20.55 3.70 3.99
N ILE A 132 -20.43 3.24 5.23
CA ILE A 132 -19.40 2.28 5.65
C ILE A 132 -19.49 0.99 4.83
N PHE A 133 -20.72 0.49 4.57
CA PHE A 133 -20.93 -0.73 3.79
C PHE A 133 -20.56 -0.57 2.32
N LEU A 134 -20.66 0.64 1.77
CA LEU A 134 -20.24 0.96 0.40
C LEU A 134 -18.73 1.25 0.32
N ALA A 135 -18.19 1.96 1.30
CA ALA A 135 -16.78 2.32 1.34
C ALA A 135 -15.87 1.12 1.66
N LEU A 136 -16.32 0.19 2.51
CA LEU A 136 -15.52 -0.94 2.99
C LEU A 136 -15.00 -1.84 1.84
N PRO A 137 -15.80 -2.28 0.84
CA PRO A 137 -15.28 -3.02 -0.31
C PRO A 137 -14.26 -2.21 -1.12
N ILE A 138 -14.50 -0.92 -1.31
CA ILE A 138 -13.59 -0.04 -2.06
C ILE A 138 -12.26 0.11 -1.31
N MET A 139 -12.30 0.29 0.01
CA MET A 139 -11.11 0.38 0.85
C MET A 139 -10.36 -0.95 0.93
N LEU A 140 -11.07 -2.08 0.99
CA LEU A 140 -10.44 -3.41 0.98
C LEU A 140 -9.73 -3.68 -0.36
N ILE A 141 -10.34 -3.30 -1.48
CA ILE A 141 -9.72 -3.48 -2.80
C ILE A 141 -8.60 -2.45 -3.00
N GLY A 142 -8.86 -1.18 -2.76
CA GLY A 142 -7.89 -0.10 -2.94
C GLY A 142 -6.71 -0.22 -1.98
N GLY A 143 -6.97 -0.10 -0.69
CA GLY A 143 -5.92 -0.15 0.34
C GLY A 143 -5.32 -1.54 0.53
N GLY A 144 -6.14 -2.59 0.48
CA GLY A 144 -5.66 -3.97 0.66
C GLY A 144 -4.74 -4.44 -0.45
N LEU A 145 -5.04 -4.11 -1.71
CA LEU A 145 -4.17 -4.43 -2.83
C LEU A 145 -2.88 -3.60 -2.82
N GLU A 146 -2.94 -2.33 -2.46
CA GLU A 146 -1.74 -1.49 -2.31
C GLU A 146 -0.77 -2.09 -1.30
N GLU A 147 -1.28 -2.60 -0.18
CA GLU A 147 -0.50 -3.26 0.86
C GLU A 147 0.05 -4.65 0.44
N ALA A 148 -0.54 -5.29 -0.57
CA ALA A 148 -0.19 -6.65 -0.95
C ALA A 148 1.31 -6.82 -1.25
N GLY A 149 1.93 -5.88 -1.95
CA GLY A 149 3.36 -5.92 -2.27
C GLY A 149 4.23 -5.78 -1.03
N TRP A 150 3.92 -4.82 -0.17
CA TRP A 150 4.68 -4.55 1.05
C TRP A 150 4.58 -5.70 2.04
N ARG A 151 3.39 -6.24 2.28
CA ARG A 151 3.16 -7.30 3.26
C ARG A 151 3.50 -8.69 2.76
N TYR A 152 3.49 -8.92 1.45
CA TYR A 152 3.73 -10.24 0.89
C TYR A 152 5.20 -10.50 0.55
N ILE A 153 5.97 -9.47 0.19
CA ILE A 153 7.38 -9.60 -0.20
C ILE A 153 8.27 -8.82 0.76
N THR A 154 8.06 -7.50 0.85
CA THR A 154 9.01 -6.63 1.56
C THR A 154 9.11 -6.96 3.04
N PHE A 155 7.98 -7.03 3.73
CA PHE A 155 7.95 -7.31 5.16
C PHE A 155 8.51 -8.70 5.50
N PRO A 156 8.06 -9.82 4.89
CA PRO A 156 8.59 -11.14 5.20
C PRO A 156 10.08 -11.29 4.94
N GLU A 157 10.58 -10.72 3.85
CA GLU A 157 12.01 -10.76 3.55
C GLU A 157 12.84 -9.94 4.54
N MET A 158 12.36 -8.76 4.93
CA MET A 158 13.03 -7.95 5.94
C MET A 158 12.99 -8.58 7.33
N ASP A 159 11.87 -9.22 7.69
CA ASP A 159 11.71 -9.90 8.98
C ASP A 159 12.77 -10.98 9.22
N LYS A 160 13.14 -11.72 8.17
CA LYS A 160 14.22 -12.72 8.21
C LYS A 160 15.58 -12.13 8.63
N LYS A 161 15.79 -10.83 8.40
CA LYS A 161 17.08 -10.15 8.65
C LYS A 161 17.07 -9.22 9.85
N LEU A 162 15.99 -8.47 10.05
CA LEU A 162 15.91 -7.35 10.99
C LEU A 162 14.99 -7.62 12.18
N GLY A 163 14.19 -8.69 12.10
CA GLY A 163 13.15 -9.01 13.08
C GLY A 163 11.89 -8.16 12.90
N PHE A 164 10.79 -8.62 13.50
CA PHE A 164 9.43 -8.14 13.30
C PHE A 164 9.26 -6.62 13.50
N LEU A 165 9.79 -6.06 14.60
CA LEU A 165 9.56 -4.65 14.93
C LEU A 165 10.22 -3.70 13.94
N ILE A 166 11.49 -3.95 13.61
CA ILE A 166 12.24 -3.09 12.67
C ILE A 166 11.65 -3.22 11.26
N SER A 167 11.32 -4.43 10.84
CA SER A 167 10.71 -4.69 9.53
C SER A 167 9.35 -4.03 9.39
N SER A 168 8.52 -4.04 10.45
CA SER A 168 7.24 -3.33 10.48
C SER A 168 7.44 -1.83 10.29
N PHE A 169 8.36 -1.23 11.07
CA PHE A 169 8.64 0.20 11.00
C PHE A 169 9.14 0.64 9.63
N VAL A 170 10.12 -0.09 9.07
CA VAL A 170 10.67 0.23 7.73
C VAL A 170 9.62 0.04 6.64
N THR A 171 8.78 -0.99 6.72
CA THR A 171 7.71 -1.23 5.74
C THR A 171 6.69 -0.08 5.75
N VAL A 172 6.28 0.38 6.93
CA VAL A 172 5.39 1.54 7.07
C VAL A 172 6.02 2.80 6.49
N LEU A 173 7.28 3.09 6.82
CA LEU A 173 7.99 4.25 6.26
C LEU A 173 8.11 4.16 4.73
N SER A 174 8.41 2.99 4.19
CA SER A 174 8.54 2.78 2.74
C SER A 174 7.20 2.98 2.03
N GLY A 175 6.10 2.49 2.59
CA GLY A 175 4.76 2.67 2.04
C GLY A 175 4.32 4.14 2.05
N GLN A 176 4.60 4.86 3.13
CA GLN A 176 4.23 6.27 3.28
C GLN A 176 5.10 7.22 2.43
N SER A 177 6.35 6.88 2.16
CA SER A 177 7.29 7.77 1.47
C SER A 177 6.83 8.16 0.06
N GLY A 178 6.28 7.23 -0.70
CA GLY A 178 5.77 7.48 -2.06
C GLY A 178 4.59 8.44 -2.07
N ILE A 179 3.61 8.22 -1.18
CA ILE A 179 2.42 9.06 -1.04
C ILE A 179 2.81 10.46 -0.56
N CYS A 180 3.72 10.55 0.41
CA CYS A 180 4.20 11.81 0.96
C CYS A 180 4.92 12.65 -0.11
N LEU A 181 5.84 12.06 -0.86
CA LEU A 181 6.55 12.74 -1.96
C LEU A 181 5.58 13.27 -3.02
N TYR A 182 4.60 12.45 -3.42
CA TYR A 182 3.59 12.88 -4.38
C TYR A 182 2.74 14.03 -3.84
N SER A 183 2.30 13.95 -2.59
CA SER A 183 1.48 15.01 -1.95
C SER A 183 2.25 16.32 -1.82
N LEU A 184 3.50 16.29 -1.37
CA LEU A 184 4.38 17.47 -1.29
C LEU A 184 4.55 18.13 -2.66
N PHE A 185 4.72 17.29 -3.70
CA PHE A 185 4.89 17.79 -5.05
C PHE A 185 3.61 18.45 -5.59
N GLN A 186 2.42 17.89 -5.30
CA GLN A 186 1.13 18.50 -5.66
C GLN A 186 0.93 19.87 -4.97
N VAL A 187 1.30 19.96 -3.69
CA VAL A 187 1.28 21.24 -2.96
C VAL A 187 2.23 22.25 -3.60
N TYR A 188 3.44 21.84 -3.96
CA TYR A 188 4.40 22.70 -4.63
C TYR A 188 3.88 23.23 -5.98
N ILE A 189 3.32 22.34 -6.82
CA ILE A 189 2.71 22.75 -8.11
C ILE A 189 1.60 23.77 -7.89
N SER A 190 0.72 23.52 -6.92
CA SER A 190 -0.39 24.43 -6.62
C SER A 190 0.12 25.81 -6.19
N MET A 191 1.14 25.88 -5.34
CA MET A 191 1.77 27.14 -4.92
C MET A 191 2.39 27.89 -6.09
N VAL A 192 3.20 27.23 -6.93
CA VAL A 192 3.82 27.84 -8.11
C VAL A 192 2.77 28.39 -9.06
N ARG A 193 1.70 27.64 -9.31
CA ARG A 193 0.60 28.08 -10.19
C ARG A 193 -0.12 29.32 -9.63
N THR A 194 -0.41 29.33 -8.32
CA THR A 194 -1.05 30.46 -7.67
C THR A 194 -0.16 31.71 -7.74
N SER A 195 1.14 31.55 -7.50
CA SER A 195 2.12 32.65 -7.60
C SER A 195 2.22 33.22 -9.03
N LEU A 196 2.24 32.35 -10.04
CA LEU A 196 2.27 32.79 -11.45
C LEU A 196 0.96 33.49 -11.85
N ALA A 197 -0.19 33.05 -11.37
CA ALA A 197 -1.47 33.68 -11.61
C ALA A 197 -1.56 35.09 -10.99
N LEU A 198 -0.95 35.29 -9.82
CA LEU A 198 -0.87 36.62 -9.16
C LEU A 198 0.10 37.58 -9.88
N LEU A 199 1.16 37.06 -10.52
CA LEU A 199 2.11 37.87 -11.28
C LEU A 199 1.60 38.26 -12.68
N SER A 200 0.54 37.64 -13.18
CA SER A 200 -0.08 37.90 -14.48
C SER A 200 -1.24 38.89 -14.42
N GLN A 201 -1.58 39.40 -13.24
CA GLN A 201 -2.55 40.48 -13.01
C GLN A 201 -1.83 41.81 -12.83
#